data_a76457b1744842cc643783dc6b6e9a0c
#
_entry.id   a76457b1744842cc643783dc6b6e9a0c
#
_cell.length_a   1.000
_cell.length_b   1.000
_cell.length_c   1.000
_cell.angle_alpha   90.00
_cell.angle_beta   90.00
_cell.angle_gamma   90.00
#
_symmetry.space_group_name_H-M   'P 1'
#
loop_
_entity.id
_entity.type
_entity.pdbx_description
1 polymer ?
#
loop_
_entity_poly.entity_id
_entity_poly.type
_entity_poly.pdbx_seq_one_letter_code
_entity_poly.pdbx_strand_id
1 'polypeptide(L)'
;MTDIAGQQRRPAYTVNVAAAAAALGLLAFAADSVDGVAGHVMVALTSSGFAWGLAAVLAGRHADTMRRAVTGATGVLVLATVLYYLLILLVSRRWSGATLADGSSANMAGLRSVAVMTAVWLAGSLLAGPLLGLLGYAVRANTTRRAALAAGIACGLLSAEGWHAIVQAPPWRLLALGDPFFYGVAFGEIVRVVLPLAALGWLVAAHRLGRAWPMLLASTAAAATAGTLLWYALGLVQGA
;
A
#
# COMPACT_ATOMS: atom_id res chain seq x y z
N MET A 1 -2.30 42.10 7.59
CA MET A 1 -1.80 41.04 8.53
C MET A 1 -1.48 39.83 7.65
N THR A 2 -0.23 39.60 7.33
CA THR A 2 0.25 38.45 6.54
C THR A 2 0.10 37.18 7.36
N ASP A 3 -0.51 36.17 6.77
CA ASP A 3 -0.83 34.88 7.41
C ASP A 3 0.47 34.08 7.71
N ILE A 4 1.17 34.47 8.78
CA ILE A 4 2.41 33.85 9.26
C ILE A 4 2.16 32.39 9.68
N ALA A 5 0.95 32.06 10.17
CA ALA A 5 0.58 30.69 10.57
C ALA A 5 0.48 29.73 9.36
N GLY A 6 0.02 30.20 8.22
CA GLY A 6 -0.03 29.41 6.98
C GLY A 6 1.34 29.15 6.39
N GLN A 7 2.29 30.06 6.60
CA GLN A 7 3.64 29.95 6.07
C GLN A 7 4.51 28.94 6.85
N GLN A 8 4.31 28.82 8.17
CA GLN A 8 5.01 27.84 9.02
C GLN A 8 4.51 26.39 8.86
N ARG A 9 3.24 26.17 8.45
CA ARG A 9 2.70 24.82 8.24
C ARG A 9 3.20 24.14 6.96
N ARG A 10 3.73 24.92 5.99
CA ARG A 10 4.18 24.39 4.69
C ARG A 10 5.41 23.48 4.78
N PRO A 11 6.50 23.85 5.47
CA PRO A 11 7.67 22.99 5.60
C PRO A 11 7.39 21.71 6.41
N ALA A 12 6.57 21.79 7.47
CA ALA A 12 6.24 20.63 8.29
C ALA A 12 5.52 19.52 7.50
N TYR A 13 4.58 19.85 6.63
CA TYR A 13 3.87 18.86 5.81
C TYR A 13 4.84 18.14 4.85
N THR A 14 5.71 18.86 4.16
CA THR A 14 6.69 18.27 3.23
C THR A 14 7.69 17.38 3.96
N VAL A 15 8.15 17.79 5.13
CA VAL A 15 9.04 16.97 5.97
C VAL A 15 8.34 15.69 6.41
N ASN A 16 7.08 15.77 6.83
CA ASN A 16 6.29 14.59 7.23
C ASN A 16 6.07 13.61 6.05
N VAL A 17 5.81 14.12 4.85
CA VAL A 17 5.70 13.33 3.62
C VAL A 17 7.01 12.60 3.33
N ALA A 18 8.14 13.31 3.38
CA ALA A 18 9.45 12.73 3.14
C ALA A 18 9.83 11.69 4.22
N ALA A 19 9.56 11.99 5.49
CA ALA A 19 9.80 11.07 6.60
C ALA A 19 8.94 9.79 6.49
N ALA A 20 7.66 9.94 6.14
CA ALA A 20 6.77 8.79 5.91
C ALA A 20 7.25 7.93 4.74
N ALA A 21 7.68 8.55 3.64
CA ALA A 21 8.23 7.83 2.49
C ALA A 21 9.52 7.08 2.85
N ALA A 22 10.43 7.73 3.58
CA ALA A 22 11.67 7.11 4.03
C ALA A 22 11.40 5.94 4.98
N ALA A 23 10.53 6.13 5.98
CA ALA A 23 10.16 5.08 6.91
C ALA A 23 9.54 3.87 6.18
N LEU A 24 8.63 4.12 5.24
CA LEU A 24 7.95 3.08 4.47
C LEU A 24 8.94 2.28 3.61
N GLY A 25 9.81 2.95 2.86
CA GLY A 25 10.81 2.31 2.01
C GLY A 25 11.85 1.51 2.80
N LEU A 26 12.31 2.05 3.95
CA LEU A 26 13.26 1.37 4.84
C LEU A 26 12.63 0.15 5.52
N LEU A 27 11.40 0.29 6.06
CA LEU A 27 10.71 -0.80 6.73
C LEU A 27 10.36 -1.93 5.75
N ALA A 28 9.91 -1.59 4.53
CA ALA A 28 9.66 -2.58 3.49
C ALA A 28 10.95 -3.35 3.13
N PHE A 29 12.06 -2.65 2.95
CA PHE A 29 13.36 -3.28 2.69
C PHE A 29 13.83 -4.17 3.84
N ALA A 30 13.69 -3.70 5.10
CA ALA A 30 14.06 -4.47 6.27
C ALA A 30 13.20 -5.72 6.45
N ALA A 31 11.90 -5.63 6.19
CA ALA A 31 10.98 -6.76 6.28
C ALA A 31 11.38 -7.92 5.36
N ASP A 32 11.92 -7.61 4.19
CA ASP A 32 12.41 -8.61 3.23
C ASP A 32 13.63 -9.41 3.73
N SER A 33 14.25 -8.99 4.82
CA SER A 33 15.43 -9.64 5.42
C SER A 33 15.06 -10.53 6.62
N VAL A 34 13.77 -10.62 6.95
CA VAL A 34 13.26 -11.41 8.08
C VAL A 34 12.59 -12.67 7.54
N ASP A 35 13.03 -13.82 8.03
CA ASP A 35 12.51 -15.12 7.62
C ASP A 35 11.36 -15.61 8.50
N GLY A 36 10.69 -16.67 8.04
CA GLY A 36 9.65 -17.38 8.77
C GLY A 36 8.33 -16.60 8.91
N VAL A 37 7.51 -16.98 9.88
CA VAL A 37 6.18 -16.39 10.12
C VAL A 37 6.29 -14.89 10.40
N ALA A 38 7.30 -14.48 11.19
CA ALA A 38 7.51 -13.06 11.49
C ALA A 38 7.80 -12.25 10.22
N GLY A 39 8.61 -12.78 9.32
CA GLY A 39 8.90 -12.13 8.02
C GLY A 39 7.64 -11.95 7.18
N HIS A 40 6.80 -12.97 7.04
CA HIS A 40 5.54 -12.87 6.30
C HIS A 40 4.60 -11.81 6.89
N VAL A 41 4.49 -11.74 8.21
CA VAL A 41 3.69 -10.70 8.88
C VAL A 41 4.31 -9.31 8.68
N MET A 42 5.63 -9.17 8.81
CA MET A 42 6.30 -7.88 8.57
C MET A 42 6.13 -7.39 7.14
N VAL A 43 6.28 -8.28 6.14
CA VAL A 43 6.01 -7.96 4.73
C VAL A 43 4.54 -7.54 4.54
N ALA A 44 3.59 -8.25 5.15
CA ALA A 44 2.17 -7.86 5.10
C ALA A 44 1.92 -6.49 5.74
N LEU A 45 2.66 -6.12 6.80
CA LEU A 45 2.53 -4.84 7.49
C LEU A 45 3.21 -3.67 6.76
N THR A 46 4.29 -3.90 6.00
CA THR A 46 5.15 -2.82 5.50
C THR A 46 5.30 -2.79 3.98
N SER A 47 5.19 -3.94 3.31
CA SER A 47 5.38 -4.07 1.85
C SER A 47 4.07 -4.32 1.10
N SER A 48 2.93 -4.43 1.81
CA SER A 48 1.63 -4.64 1.18
C SER A 48 1.04 -3.36 0.59
N GLY A 49 0.16 -3.52 -0.37
CA GLY A 49 -0.63 -2.41 -0.92
C GLY A 49 -1.42 -1.64 0.14
N PHE A 50 -1.79 -2.30 1.27
CA PHE A 50 -2.40 -1.63 2.41
C PHE A 50 -1.47 -0.59 3.05
N ALA A 51 -0.25 -0.96 3.42
CA ALA A 51 0.67 -0.06 4.11
C ALA A 51 1.01 1.18 3.27
N TRP A 52 1.31 0.97 2.00
CA TRP A 52 1.65 2.03 1.06
C TRP A 52 0.44 2.89 0.74
N GLY A 53 -0.70 2.27 0.50
CA GLY A 53 -1.95 3.00 0.24
C GLY A 53 -2.46 3.77 1.46
N LEU A 54 -2.33 3.23 2.68
CA LEU A 54 -2.69 3.94 3.91
C LEU A 54 -1.81 5.18 4.09
N ALA A 55 -0.50 5.09 3.85
CA ALA A 55 0.39 6.24 3.91
C ALA A 55 -0.04 7.34 2.92
N ALA A 56 -0.44 6.97 1.70
CA ALA A 56 -0.97 7.90 0.70
C ALA A 56 -2.31 8.53 1.14
N VAL A 57 -3.25 7.74 1.68
CA VAL A 57 -4.53 8.25 2.22
C VAL A 57 -4.28 9.20 3.38
N LEU A 58 -3.37 8.87 4.30
CA LEU A 58 -3.02 9.74 5.42
C LEU A 58 -2.35 11.04 4.96
N ALA A 59 -1.44 10.99 3.99
CA ALA A 59 -0.85 12.18 3.39
C ALA A 59 -1.96 13.09 2.80
N GLY A 60 -2.91 12.51 2.06
CA GLY A 60 -4.06 13.24 1.53
C GLY A 60 -4.95 13.83 2.62
N ARG A 61 -5.22 13.06 3.68
CA ARG A 61 -6.05 13.50 4.81
C ARG A 61 -5.45 14.69 5.58
N HIS A 62 -4.13 14.75 5.70
CA HIS A 62 -3.45 15.84 6.40
C HIS A 62 -3.18 17.06 5.52
N ALA A 63 -3.43 16.98 4.22
CA ALA A 63 -3.22 18.08 3.29
C ALA A 63 -4.28 19.18 3.45
N ASP A 64 -3.86 20.45 3.37
CA ASP A 64 -4.79 21.59 3.49
C ASP A 64 -5.56 21.86 2.20
N THR A 65 -5.03 21.45 1.06
CA THR A 65 -5.62 21.65 -0.26
C THR A 65 -5.62 20.37 -1.07
N MET A 66 -6.55 20.24 -2.01
CA MET A 66 -6.65 19.11 -2.93
C MET A 66 -5.35 18.89 -3.72
N ARG A 67 -4.69 19.98 -4.18
CA ARG A 67 -3.43 19.90 -4.91
C ARG A 67 -2.33 19.28 -4.03
N ARG A 68 -2.23 19.69 -2.75
CA ARG A 68 -1.27 19.11 -1.81
C ARG A 68 -1.60 17.66 -1.48
N ALA A 69 -2.88 17.32 -1.39
CA ALA A 69 -3.30 15.94 -1.16
C ALA A 69 -2.79 15.02 -2.28
N VAL A 70 -3.00 15.43 -3.53
CA VAL A 70 -2.51 14.70 -4.71
C VAL A 70 -1.00 14.63 -4.73
N THR A 71 -0.31 15.77 -4.66
CA THR A 71 1.16 15.79 -4.76
C THR A 71 1.86 15.13 -3.58
N GLY A 72 1.32 15.27 -2.36
CA GLY A 72 1.87 14.63 -1.17
C GLY A 72 1.70 13.13 -1.18
N ALA A 73 0.51 12.61 -1.49
CA ALA A 73 0.26 11.19 -1.58
C ALA A 73 1.09 10.52 -2.69
N THR A 74 1.13 11.14 -3.87
CA THR A 74 1.99 10.66 -4.96
C THR A 74 3.47 10.70 -4.56
N GLY A 75 3.90 11.79 -3.91
CA GLY A 75 5.26 11.93 -3.41
C GLY A 75 5.66 10.85 -2.41
N VAL A 76 4.78 10.52 -1.45
CA VAL A 76 5.04 9.41 -0.51
C VAL A 76 5.31 8.10 -1.27
N LEU A 77 4.43 7.74 -2.20
CA LEU A 77 4.55 6.46 -2.93
C LEU A 77 5.78 6.43 -3.82
N VAL A 78 6.02 7.49 -4.61
CA VAL A 78 7.16 7.56 -5.53
C VAL A 78 8.48 7.53 -4.76
N LEU A 79 8.62 8.36 -3.72
CA LEU A 79 9.86 8.42 -2.93
C LEU A 79 10.14 7.12 -2.19
N ALA A 80 9.10 6.49 -1.60
CA ALA A 80 9.23 5.19 -0.95
C ALA A 80 9.65 4.10 -1.96
N THR A 81 9.03 4.07 -3.15
CA THR A 81 9.39 3.13 -4.23
C THR A 81 10.84 3.32 -4.65
N VAL A 82 11.25 4.56 -4.93
CA VAL A 82 12.63 4.86 -5.33
C VAL A 82 13.62 4.41 -4.25
N LEU A 83 13.35 4.75 -2.98
CA LEU A 83 14.22 4.39 -1.87
C LEU A 83 14.32 2.86 -1.72
N TYR A 84 13.20 2.14 -1.75
CA TYR A 84 13.16 0.69 -1.63
C TYR A 84 14.00 0.02 -2.73
N TYR A 85 13.80 0.40 -4.00
CA TYR A 85 14.55 -0.20 -5.11
C TYR A 85 16.02 0.23 -5.17
N LEU A 86 16.37 1.45 -4.72
CA LEU A 86 17.75 1.84 -4.53
C LEU A 86 18.45 0.97 -3.48
N LEU A 87 17.77 0.63 -2.38
CA LEU A 87 18.32 -0.28 -1.37
C LEU A 87 18.49 -1.70 -1.93
N ILE A 88 17.55 -2.19 -2.74
CA ILE A 88 17.72 -3.47 -3.44
C ILE A 88 18.94 -3.43 -4.37
N LEU A 89 19.10 -2.34 -5.13
CA LEU A 89 20.15 -2.22 -6.12
C LEU A 89 21.55 -2.09 -5.48
N LEU A 90 21.67 -1.29 -4.44
CA LEU A 90 22.96 -0.90 -3.86
C LEU A 90 23.35 -1.74 -2.65
N VAL A 91 22.39 -2.10 -1.78
CA VAL A 91 22.66 -2.77 -0.51
C VAL A 91 22.51 -4.28 -0.62
N SER A 92 21.31 -4.78 -0.91
CA SER A 92 21.09 -6.25 -0.93
C SER A 92 21.62 -6.92 -2.19
N ARG A 93 21.74 -6.21 -3.30
CA ARG A 93 22.22 -6.70 -4.59
C ARG A 93 21.56 -8.02 -5.03
N ARG A 94 20.26 -8.21 -4.72
CA ARG A 94 19.51 -9.44 -5.04
C ARG A 94 19.47 -9.77 -6.54
N TRP A 95 19.87 -8.82 -7.38
CA TRP A 95 20.01 -9.00 -8.84
C TRP A 95 21.28 -9.75 -9.24
N SER A 96 22.23 -9.97 -8.32
CA SER A 96 23.54 -10.53 -8.61
C SER A 96 23.76 -11.88 -7.90
N GLY A 97 24.69 -12.67 -8.43
CA GLY A 97 25.14 -13.92 -7.81
C GLY A 97 24.39 -15.17 -8.26
N ALA A 98 23.29 -15.06 -9.02
CA ALA A 98 22.64 -16.22 -9.62
C ALA A 98 23.32 -16.62 -10.95
N THR A 99 23.29 -17.92 -11.26
CA THR A 99 23.77 -18.49 -12.51
C THR A 99 22.62 -19.08 -13.33
N LEU A 100 22.71 -18.98 -14.64
CA LEU A 100 21.79 -19.63 -15.58
C LEU A 100 22.12 -21.13 -15.70
N ALA A 101 21.23 -21.90 -16.34
CA ALA A 101 21.41 -23.33 -16.52
C ALA A 101 22.66 -23.70 -17.35
N ASP A 102 23.14 -22.78 -18.18
CA ASP A 102 24.36 -22.91 -18.98
C ASP A 102 25.66 -22.51 -18.23
N GLY A 103 25.53 -22.15 -16.93
CA GLY A 103 26.65 -21.70 -16.08
C GLY A 103 27.02 -20.23 -16.25
N SER A 104 26.36 -19.48 -17.14
CA SER A 104 26.59 -18.04 -17.29
C SER A 104 25.94 -17.22 -16.15
N SER A 105 26.41 -15.97 -15.96
CA SER A 105 25.87 -15.08 -14.92
C SER A 105 24.46 -14.58 -15.29
N ALA A 106 23.51 -14.70 -14.36
CA ALA A 106 22.17 -14.17 -14.49
C ALA A 106 22.04 -12.67 -14.13
N ASN A 107 23.14 -11.96 -13.86
CA ASN A 107 23.11 -10.58 -13.35
C ASN A 107 22.33 -9.62 -14.25
N MET A 108 22.46 -9.72 -15.57
CA MET A 108 21.70 -8.85 -16.49
C MET A 108 20.20 -9.12 -16.45
N ALA A 109 19.80 -10.39 -16.33
CA ALA A 109 18.39 -10.75 -16.14
C ALA A 109 17.85 -10.22 -14.81
N GLY A 110 18.63 -10.35 -13.73
CA GLY A 110 18.30 -9.79 -12.43
C GLY A 110 18.15 -8.26 -12.44
N LEU A 111 19.09 -7.53 -13.06
CA LEU A 111 18.99 -6.08 -13.24
C LEU A 111 17.77 -5.66 -14.05
N ARG A 112 17.48 -6.38 -15.14
CA ARG A 112 16.28 -6.15 -15.94
C ARG A 112 15.01 -6.34 -15.13
N SER A 113 14.93 -7.39 -14.31
CA SER A 113 13.80 -7.65 -13.42
C SER A 113 13.60 -6.50 -12.43
N VAL A 114 14.66 -6.04 -11.75
CA VAL A 114 14.61 -4.88 -10.84
C VAL A 114 14.13 -3.63 -11.58
N ALA A 115 14.65 -3.35 -12.78
CA ALA A 115 14.25 -2.18 -13.55
C ALA A 115 12.77 -2.23 -13.97
N VAL A 116 12.30 -3.37 -14.46
CA VAL A 116 10.89 -3.58 -14.84
C VAL A 116 9.98 -3.41 -13.62
N MET A 117 10.29 -4.06 -12.50
CA MET A 117 9.47 -3.93 -11.27
C MET A 117 9.48 -2.51 -10.75
N THR A 118 10.61 -1.81 -10.77
CA THR A 118 10.69 -0.39 -10.42
C THR A 118 9.75 0.45 -11.28
N ALA A 119 9.78 0.24 -12.61
CA ALA A 119 8.92 0.97 -13.54
C ALA A 119 7.43 0.69 -13.29
N VAL A 120 7.05 -0.57 -13.06
CA VAL A 120 5.66 -0.97 -12.75
C VAL A 120 5.17 -0.28 -11.48
N TRP A 121 5.96 -0.31 -10.41
CA TRP A 121 5.56 0.29 -9.14
C TRP A 121 5.59 1.82 -9.16
N LEU A 122 6.48 2.44 -9.93
CA LEU A 122 6.44 3.89 -10.17
C LEU A 122 5.18 4.29 -10.95
N ALA A 123 4.83 3.55 -12.00
CA ALA A 123 3.58 3.78 -12.73
C ALA A 123 2.36 3.61 -11.82
N GLY A 124 2.34 2.53 -11.01
CA GLY A 124 1.32 2.32 -9.98
C GLY A 124 1.23 3.48 -8.98
N SER A 125 2.39 4.00 -8.53
CA SER A 125 2.45 5.15 -7.61
C SER A 125 1.88 6.42 -8.22
N LEU A 126 2.13 6.68 -9.51
CA LEU A 126 1.61 7.82 -10.24
C LEU A 126 0.09 7.75 -10.48
N LEU A 127 -0.47 6.56 -10.54
CA LEU A 127 -1.92 6.33 -10.68
C LEU A 127 -2.64 6.30 -9.33
N ALA A 128 -2.13 5.51 -8.40
CA ALA A 128 -2.75 5.32 -7.09
C ALA A 128 -2.58 6.55 -6.17
N GLY A 129 -1.43 7.24 -6.26
CA GLY A 129 -1.14 8.40 -5.41
C GLY A 129 -2.20 9.50 -5.49
N PRO A 130 -2.53 10.02 -6.69
CA PRO A 130 -3.60 11.00 -6.85
C PRO A 130 -4.95 10.51 -6.32
N LEU A 131 -5.34 9.28 -6.66
CA LEU A 131 -6.61 8.71 -6.24
C LEU A 131 -6.70 8.59 -4.70
N LEU A 132 -5.73 7.96 -4.08
CA LEU A 132 -5.71 7.76 -2.62
C LEU A 132 -5.55 9.08 -1.87
N GLY A 133 -4.77 10.02 -2.41
CA GLY A 133 -4.66 11.38 -1.88
C GLY A 133 -5.98 12.13 -1.89
N LEU A 134 -6.73 12.06 -2.99
CA LEU A 134 -8.06 12.65 -3.12
C LEU A 134 -9.06 12.01 -2.16
N LEU A 135 -9.05 10.68 -2.02
CA LEU A 135 -9.90 9.98 -1.07
C LEU A 135 -9.59 10.41 0.37
N GLY A 136 -8.31 10.47 0.74
CA GLY A 136 -7.88 10.96 2.05
C GLY A 136 -8.35 12.40 2.33
N TYR A 137 -8.19 13.30 1.38
CA TYR A 137 -8.68 14.68 1.47
C TYR A 137 -10.20 14.75 1.60
N ALA A 138 -10.91 13.92 0.81
CA ALA A 138 -12.37 13.89 0.81
C ALA A 138 -12.96 13.39 2.14
N VAL A 139 -12.30 12.47 2.83
CA VAL A 139 -12.70 12.01 4.18
C VAL A 139 -12.72 13.16 5.17
N ARG A 140 -11.76 14.10 5.08
CA ARG A 140 -11.67 15.24 6.01
C ARG A 140 -12.54 16.42 5.61
N ALA A 141 -12.59 16.75 4.32
CA ALA A 141 -13.09 18.04 3.83
C ALA A 141 -14.58 18.05 3.46
N ASN A 142 -15.25 16.89 3.47
CA ASN A 142 -16.59 16.76 2.95
C ASN A 142 -17.68 16.49 4.02
N THR A 143 -18.93 16.52 3.57
CA THR A 143 -20.10 16.10 4.36
C THR A 143 -20.01 14.62 4.73
N THR A 144 -20.69 14.21 5.80
CA THR A 144 -20.67 12.84 6.33
C THR A 144 -20.91 11.77 5.25
N ARG A 145 -21.83 11.98 4.31
CA ARG A 145 -22.11 11.00 3.23
C ARG A 145 -20.93 10.87 2.25
N ARG A 146 -20.36 11.98 1.80
CA ARG A 146 -19.20 11.97 0.88
C ARG A 146 -17.94 11.45 1.56
N ALA A 147 -17.76 11.80 2.83
CA ALA A 147 -16.66 11.28 3.64
C ALA A 147 -16.78 9.76 3.85
N ALA A 148 -18.00 9.25 4.11
CA ALA A 148 -18.26 7.81 4.22
C ALA A 148 -17.99 7.08 2.90
N LEU A 149 -18.42 7.63 1.77
CA LEU A 149 -18.13 7.10 0.44
C LEU A 149 -16.61 7.02 0.20
N ALA A 150 -15.87 8.09 0.46
CA ALA A 150 -14.43 8.16 0.25
C ALA A 150 -13.68 7.20 1.18
N ALA A 151 -14.06 7.10 2.46
CA ALA A 151 -13.48 6.17 3.42
C ALA A 151 -13.73 4.71 3.01
N GLY A 152 -14.96 4.39 2.59
CA GLY A 152 -15.32 3.06 2.10
C GLY A 152 -14.54 2.67 0.86
N ILE A 153 -14.45 3.56 -0.14
CA ILE A 153 -13.65 3.31 -1.36
C ILE A 153 -12.18 3.09 -0.99
N ALA A 154 -11.59 3.96 -0.16
CA ALA A 154 -10.20 3.84 0.23
C ALA A 154 -9.93 2.49 0.92
N CYS A 155 -10.69 2.16 1.96
CA CYS A 155 -10.47 0.91 2.71
C CYS A 155 -10.83 -0.34 1.90
N GLY A 156 -11.83 -0.27 1.00
CA GLY A 156 -12.14 -1.34 0.06
C GLY A 156 -10.97 -1.63 -0.87
N LEU A 157 -10.40 -0.62 -1.52
CA LEU A 157 -9.23 -0.77 -2.39
C LEU A 157 -8.01 -1.30 -1.60
N LEU A 158 -7.78 -0.81 -0.38
CA LEU A 158 -6.67 -1.24 0.46
C LEU A 158 -6.80 -2.69 0.96
N SER A 159 -8.01 -3.23 1.06
CA SER A 159 -8.25 -4.64 1.43
C SER A 159 -8.22 -5.59 0.23
N ALA A 160 -8.22 -5.09 -0.99
CA ALA A 160 -8.39 -5.87 -2.21
C ALA A 160 -7.30 -6.92 -2.43
N GLU A 161 -6.04 -6.60 -2.12
CA GLU A 161 -4.91 -7.54 -2.16
C GLU A 161 -5.14 -8.73 -1.24
N GLY A 162 -5.60 -8.48 0.00
CA GLY A 162 -5.90 -9.53 0.97
C GLY A 162 -7.07 -10.40 0.53
N TRP A 163 -8.14 -9.81 -0.01
CA TRP A 163 -9.25 -10.57 -0.55
C TRP A 163 -8.85 -11.42 -1.75
N HIS A 164 -8.04 -10.87 -2.65
CA HIS A 164 -7.48 -11.62 -3.78
C HIS A 164 -6.69 -12.83 -3.30
N ALA A 165 -5.79 -12.66 -2.32
CA ALA A 165 -4.99 -13.74 -1.75
C ALA A 165 -5.88 -14.84 -1.10
N ILE A 166 -6.88 -14.44 -0.28
CA ILE A 166 -7.82 -15.37 0.35
C ILE A 166 -8.63 -16.19 -0.67
N VAL A 167 -9.02 -15.57 -1.78
CA VAL A 167 -9.75 -16.28 -2.85
C VAL A 167 -8.86 -17.32 -3.54
N GLN A 168 -7.58 -17.00 -3.74
CA GLN A 168 -6.62 -17.91 -4.39
C GLN A 168 -6.20 -19.05 -3.47
N ALA A 169 -5.85 -18.75 -2.23
CA ALA A 169 -5.36 -19.70 -1.24
C ALA A 169 -6.04 -19.46 0.13
N PRO A 170 -7.23 -20.01 0.38
CA PRO A 170 -7.95 -19.77 1.63
C PRO A 170 -7.14 -20.12 2.87
N PRO A 171 -7.06 -19.22 3.89
CA PRO A 171 -6.21 -19.40 5.07
C PRO A 171 -6.44 -20.72 5.80
N TRP A 172 -7.69 -21.21 5.88
CA TRP A 172 -8.01 -22.49 6.52
C TRP A 172 -7.40 -23.69 5.80
N ARG A 173 -7.19 -23.63 4.48
CA ARG A 173 -6.49 -24.67 3.71
C ARG A 173 -4.99 -24.62 3.97
N LEU A 174 -4.41 -23.42 4.01
CA LEU A 174 -2.99 -23.22 4.31
C LEU A 174 -2.66 -23.73 5.72
N LEU A 175 -3.49 -23.36 6.71
CA LEU A 175 -3.31 -23.81 8.10
C LEU A 175 -3.43 -25.34 8.25
N ALA A 176 -4.26 -26.01 7.44
CA ALA A 176 -4.41 -27.45 7.45
C ALA A 176 -3.17 -28.23 6.95
N LEU A 177 -2.24 -27.56 6.24
CA LEU A 177 -1.01 -28.17 5.75
C LEU A 177 0.02 -28.44 6.87
N GLY A 178 -0.11 -27.80 8.03
CA GLY A 178 0.74 -28.04 9.20
C GLY A 178 2.18 -27.55 9.10
N ASP A 179 2.52 -26.78 8.05
CA ASP A 179 3.88 -26.28 7.80
C ASP A 179 4.01 -24.81 8.23
N PRO A 180 5.07 -24.44 8.98
CA PRO A 180 5.31 -23.07 9.43
C PRO A 180 5.33 -22.01 8.32
N PHE A 181 5.78 -22.35 7.11
CA PHE A 181 5.74 -21.47 5.96
C PHE A 181 4.31 -21.06 5.62
N PHE A 182 3.39 -22.06 5.51
CA PHE A 182 2.00 -21.78 5.20
C PHE A 182 1.26 -21.08 6.33
N TYR A 183 1.67 -21.26 7.59
CA TYR A 183 1.18 -20.44 8.70
C TYR A 183 1.53 -18.96 8.49
N GLY A 184 2.77 -18.67 8.11
CA GLY A 184 3.20 -17.32 7.81
C GLY A 184 2.39 -16.68 6.69
N VAL A 185 2.18 -17.40 5.60
CA VAL A 185 1.34 -16.94 4.48
C VAL A 185 -0.09 -16.67 4.94
N ALA A 186 -0.74 -17.62 5.62
CA ALA A 186 -2.12 -17.48 6.10
C ALA A 186 -2.30 -16.29 7.04
N PHE A 187 -1.38 -16.10 8.00
CA PHE A 187 -1.41 -14.93 8.89
C PHE A 187 -1.19 -13.62 8.14
N GLY A 188 -0.27 -13.58 7.17
CA GLY A 188 -0.04 -12.42 6.32
C GLY A 188 -1.31 -12.01 5.53
N GLU A 189 -2.02 -12.97 4.97
CA GLU A 189 -3.28 -12.72 4.24
C GLU A 189 -4.38 -12.19 5.15
N ILE A 190 -4.55 -12.78 6.34
CA ILE A 190 -5.50 -12.30 7.34
C ILE A 190 -5.19 -10.86 7.74
N VAL A 191 -3.93 -10.54 7.99
CA VAL A 191 -3.48 -9.19 8.34
C VAL A 191 -3.82 -8.18 7.24
N ARG A 192 -3.62 -8.52 5.96
CA ARG A 192 -3.96 -7.68 4.81
C ARG A 192 -5.45 -7.36 4.67
N VAL A 193 -6.34 -8.15 5.27
CA VAL A 193 -7.79 -7.86 5.33
C VAL A 193 -8.17 -7.15 6.61
N VAL A 194 -7.66 -7.62 7.76
CA VAL A 194 -8.04 -7.10 9.07
C VAL A 194 -7.59 -5.65 9.26
N LEU A 195 -6.38 -5.30 8.81
CA LEU A 195 -5.85 -3.93 8.99
C LEU A 195 -6.65 -2.86 8.23
N PRO A 196 -7.01 -3.03 6.94
CA PRO A 196 -7.90 -2.09 6.26
C PRO A 196 -9.26 -1.93 6.93
N LEU A 197 -9.84 -3.02 7.46
CA LEU A 197 -11.10 -2.97 8.20
C LEU A 197 -10.95 -2.26 9.55
N ALA A 198 -9.84 -2.46 10.25
CA ALA A 198 -9.52 -1.71 11.47
C ALA A 198 -9.31 -0.22 11.17
N ALA A 199 -8.62 0.13 10.09
CA ALA A 199 -8.48 1.50 9.62
C ALA A 199 -9.84 2.12 9.26
N LEU A 200 -10.74 1.36 8.63
CA LEU A 200 -12.11 1.79 8.38
C LEU A 200 -12.85 2.08 9.70
N GLY A 201 -12.78 1.16 10.67
CA GLY A 201 -13.37 1.34 12.01
C GLY A 201 -12.85 2.60 12.71
N TRP A 202 -11.55 2.85 12.64
CA TRP A 202 -10.94 4.07 13.15
C TRP A 202 -11.46 5.33 12.43
N LEU A 203 -11.55 5.33 11.10
CA LEU A 203 -12.10 6.45 10.34
C LEU A 203 -13.57 6.71 10.69
N VAL A 204 -14.37 5.65 10.85
CA VAL A 204 -15.78 5.73 11.27
C VAL A 204 -15.89 6.41 12.62
N ALA A 205 -15.08 6.02 13.59
CA ALA A 205 -15.07 6.62 14.93
C ALA A 205 -14.58 8.07 14.89
N ALA A 206 -13.46 8.34 14.23
CA ALA A 206 -12.83 9.67 14.16
C ALA A 206 -13.70 10.73 13.46
N HIS A 207 -14.46 10.34 12.46
CA HIS A 207 -15.27 11.24 11.62
C HIS A 207 -16.78 11.06 11.80
N ARG A 208 -17.23 10.24 12.78
CA ARG A 208 -18.64 9.96 13.08
C ARG A 208 -19.44 9.51 11.84
N LEU A 209 -18.81 8.69 10.98
CA LEU A 209 -19.39 8.24 9.71
C LEU A 209 -20.51 7.22 9.88
N GLY A 210 -20.75 6.71 11.07
CA GLY A 210 -21.77 5.70 11.37
C GLY A 210 -23.21 6.10 10.96
N ARG A 211 -23.50 7.40 10.81
CA ARG A 211 -24.80 7.85 10.29
C ARG A 211 -25.03 7.53 8.81
N ALA A 212 -23.95 7.28 8.04
CA ALA A 212 -23.99 6.94 6.63
C ALA A 212 -23.49 5.50 6.38
N TRP A 213 -23.69 4.60 7.35
CA TRP A 213 -23.20 3.22 7.30
C TRP A 213 -23.61 2.42 6.05
N PRO A 214 -24.83 2.58 5.44
CA PRO A 214 -25.16 1.84 4.22
C PRO A 214 -24.25 2.24 3.06
N MET A 215 -23.99 3.55 2.90
CA MET A 215 -23.08 4.06 1.87
C MET A 215 -21.64 3.63 2.11
N LEU A 216 -21.20 3.64 3.39
CA LEU A 216 -19.88 3.18 3.78
C LEU A 216 -19.68 1.70 3.39
N LEU A 217 -20.60 0.81 3.80
CA LEU A 217 -20.49 -0.61 3.50
C LEU A 217 -20.61 -0.91 2.01
N ALA A 218 -21.56 -0.28 1.31
CA ALA A 218 -21.73 -0.47 -0.11
C ALA A 218 -20.49 -0.04 -0.91
N SER A 219 -19.91 1.12 -0.56
CA SER A 219 -18.68 1.60 -1.21
C SER A 219 -17.47 0.75 -0.87
N THR A 220 -17.34 0.25 0.37
CA THR A 220 -16.27 -0.66 0.76
C THR A 220 -16.37 -1.97 -0.02
N ALA A 221 -17.54 -2.58 -0.06
CA ALA A 221 -17.76 -3.84 -0.78
C ALA A 221 -17.49 -3.68 -2.29
N ALA A 222 -18.05 -2.64 -2.91
CA ALA A 222 -17.87 -2.38 -4.34
C ALA A 222 -16.38 -2.14 -4.68
N ALA A 223 -15.68 -1.34 -3.88
CA ALA A 223 -14.26 -1.04 -4.10
C ALA A 223 -13.36 -2.26 -3.81
N ALA A 224 -13.66 -3.06 -2.78
CA ALA A 224 -12.95 -4.30 -2.52
C ALA A 224 -13.11 -5.29 -3.67
N THR A 225 -14.34 -5.48 -4.18
CA THR A 225 -14.60 -6.34 -5.34
C THR A 225 -13.86 -5.86 -6.58
N ALA A 226 -13.98 -4.57 -6.93
CA ALA A 226 -13.29 -4.00 -8.08
C ALA A 226 -11.76 -4.13 -7.97
N GLY A 227 -11.20 -3.85 -6.80
CA GLY A 227 -9.77 -3.99 -6.54
C GLY A 227 -9.30 -5.45 -6.61
N THR A 228 -10.08 -6.40 -6.09
CA THR A 228 -9.79 -7.84 -6.19
C THR A 228 -9.75 -8.30 -7.65
N LEU A 229 -10.71 -7.84 -8.47
CA LEU A 229 -10.72 -8.14 -9.91
C LEU A 229 -9.52 -7.53 -10.63
N LEU A 230 -9.10 -6.31 -10.26
CA LEU A 230 -7.88 -5.70 -10.80
C LEU A 230 -6.63 -6.50 -10.44
N TRP A 231 -6.50 -6.99 -9.21
CA TRP A 231 -5.40 -7.86 -8.81
C TRP A 231 -5.38 -9.17 -9.58
N TYR A 232 -6.56 -9.77 -9.81
CA TYR A 232 -6.69 -10.95 -10.63
C TYR A 232 -6.24 -10.70 -12.08
N ALA A 233 -6.71 -9.60 -12.69
CA ALA A 233 -6.30 -9.21 -14.04
C ALA A 233 -4.80 -8.94 -14.15
N LEU A 234 -4.19 -8.29 -13.14
CA LEU A 234 -2.75 -8.06 -13.07
C LEU A 234 -1.97 -9.38 -13.01
N GLY A 235 -2.45 -10.34 -12.22
CA GLY A 235 -1.86 -11.68 -12.13
C GLY A 235 -1.86 -12.42 -13.48
N LEU A 236 -2.94 -12.30 -14.26
CA LEU A 236 -3.01 -12.88 -15.61
C LEU A 236 -1.96 -12.28 -16.57
N VAL A 237 -1.73 -10.97 -16.47
CA VAL A 237 -0.73 -10.27 -17.32
C VAL A 237 0.71 -10.63 -16.91
N GLN A 238 0.94 -10.87 -15.61
CA GLN A 238 2.29 -11.24 -15.11
C GLN A 238 2.64 -12.72 -15.36
N GLY A 239 1.63 -13.59 -15.50
CA GLY A 239 1.81 -15.02 -15.77
C GLY A 239 1.84 -15.40 -17.27
N ALA A 240 1.54 -14.43 -18.16
CA ALA A 240 1.65 -14.57 -19.60
C ALA A 240 3.02 -14.10 -20.12
#